data_4a0dd13ef3edbd7c3ff7d0ec3e45b2d7
#
_entry.id   4a0dd13ef3edbd7c3ff7d0ec3e45b2d7
#
_cell.length_a   1.000
_cell.length_b   1.000
_cell.length_c   1.000
_cell.angle_alpha   90.00
_cell.angle_beta   90.00
_cell.angle_gamma   90.00
#
_symmetry.space_group_name_H-M   'P 1'
#
loop_
_entity.id
_entity.type
_entity.pdbx_description
1 polymer ?
#
loop_
_entity_poly.entity_id
_entity_poly.type
_entity_poly.pdbx_seq_one_letter_code
_entity_poly.pdbx_strand_id
1 'polypeptide(L)'
;MTMNIEQLKEHGMQYYRHPISNVVSHNRVGIYHLWQYITDPTLFKNATDTLRGIPEEEEKRRKAYKAKEFDYVLASGTFNARKDQGLIQHSGIMCLDIDHIGKDQVEELKQEFIHDEMMQKNFELELAFRSPSGDGLKLFVQIDLQQCDHQNWFQALEHYIWQAYGGIKIDAACKNVSRACFLPYDPNCYVNPLVCPF
;
A
#
# COMPACT_ATOMS: atom_id res chain seq x y z
N MET A 1 10.38 15.48 -13.28
CA MET A 1 9.21 16.28 -13.73
C MET A 1 8.28 16.39 -12.54
N THR A 2 8.19 17.53 -11.88
CA THR A 2 7.39 17.71 -10.66
C THR A 2 5.91 17.67 -11.06
N MET A 3 5.18 16.63 -10.67
CA MET A 3 3.73 16.59 -10.87
C MET A 3 3.07 17.73 -10.08
N ASN A 4 2.20 18.49 -10.75
CA ASN A 4 1.44 19.56 -10.12
C ASN A 4 0.39 18.93 -9.16
N ILE A 5 0.12 19.58 -8.01
CA ILE A 5 -0.87 19.16 -7.00
C ILE A 5 -2.26 18.85 -7.62
N GLU A 6 -2.61 19.49 -8.73
CA GLU A 6 -3.82 19.17 -9.50
C GLU A 6 -3.74 17.81 -10.22
N GLN A 7 -2.55 17.41 -10.71
CA GLN A 7 -2.34 16.09 -11.33
C GLN A 7 -2.40 14.97 -10.30
N LEU A 8 -1.99 15.22 -9.05
CA LEU A 8 -2.16 14.28 -7.92
C LEU A 8 -3.64 14.02 -7.57
N LYS A 9 -4.54 14.96 -7.88
CA LYS A 9 -5.99 14.78 -7.74
C LYS A 9 -6.61 13.98 -8.90
N GLU A 10 -5.99 13.98 -10.07
CA GLU A 10 -6.48 13.25 -11.26
C GLU A 10 -6.15 11.75 -11.21
N HIS A 11 -5.08 11.34 -10.52
CA HIS A 11 -4.66 9.94 -10.37
C HIS A 11 -5.14 9.35 -9.05
N GLY A 12 -6.43 9.48 -8.75
CA GLY A 12 -6.99 9.00 -7.49
C GLY A 12 -7.05 7.48 -7.40
N MET A 13 -6.61 6.96 -6.27
CA MET A 13 -6.87 5.60 -5.84
C MET A 13 -8.28 5.50 -5.27
N GLN A 14 -8.92 4.33 -5.36
CA GLN A 14 -10.29 4.16 -4.89
C GLN A 14 -10.32 3.66 -3.45
N TYR A 15 -10.93 4.43 -2.54
CA TYR A 15 -11.01 4.15 -1.11
C TYR A 15 -12.37 3.56 -0.74
N TYR A 16 -12.35 2.57 0.14
CA TYR A 16 -13.52 1.84 0.61
C TYR A 16 -13.52 1.75 2.14
N ARG A 17 -14.67 2.00 2.74
CA ARG A 17 -14.88 1.70 4.15
C ARG A 17 -15.11 0.21 4.36
N HIS A 18 -14.66 -0.27 5.53
CA HIS A 18 -14.95 -1.63 5.97
C HIS A 18 -16.46 -1.96 5.96
N PRO A 19 -16.83 -3.26 5.91
CA PRO A 19 -15.96 -4.44 5.77
C PRO A 19 -15.44 -4.65 4.35
N ILE A 20 -14.50 -5.59 4.15
CA ILE A 20 -13.94 -5.91 2.81
C ILE A 20 -15.00 -6.33 1.79
N SER A 21 -16.16 -6.81 2.24
CA SER A 21 -17.31 -7.11 1.38
C SER A 21 -18.03 -5.87 0.86
N ASN A 22 -17.78 -4.69 1.43
CA ASN A 22 -18.28 -3.43 0.90
C ASN A 22 -17.55 -3.11 -0.40
N VAL A 23 -18.25 -3.11 -1.52
CA VAL A 23 -17.72 -2.82 -2.86
C VAL A 23 -18.16 -1.46 -3.38
N VAL A 24 -18.83 -0.67 -2.54
CA VAL A 24 -19.21 0.71 -2.85
C VAL A 24 -18.07 1.64 -2.46
N SER A 25 -17.46 2.27 -3.45
CA SER A 25 -16.39 3.24 -3.21
C SER A 25 -16.91 4.42 -2.39
N HIS A 26 -16.13 4.81 -1.38
CA HIS A 26 -16.45 5.97 -0.56
C HIS A 26 -16.02 7.26 -1.25
N ASN A 27 -14.76 7.33 -1.69
CA ASN A 27 -14.18 8.48 -2.39
C ASN A 27 -12.90 8.07 -3.14
N ARG A 28 -12.29 9.06 -3.79
CA ARG A 28 -10.94 8.96 -4.37
C ARG A 28 -9.95 9.61 -3.41
N VAL A 29 -8.77 9.01 -3.29
CA VAL A 29 -7.69 9.49 -2.42
C VAL A 29 -6.36 9.48 -3.17
N GLY A 30 -5.50 10.43 -2.87
CA GLY A 30 -4.11 10.47 -3.31
C GLY A 30 -3.18 9.97 -2.20
N ILE A 31 -1.88 9.89 -2.47
CA ILE A 31 -0.84 9.45 -1.52
C ILE A 31 -0.87 10.28 -0.24
N TYR A 32 -0.93 11.62 -0.34
CA TYR A 32 -0.96 12.49 0.82
C TYR A 32 -2.17 12.25 1.73
N HIS A 33 -3.37 12.00 1.17
CA HIS A 33 -4.55 11.67 1.96
C HIS A 33 -4.39 10.33 2.68
N LEU A 34 -3.78 9.32 2.03
CA LEU A 34 -3.50 8.03 2.67
C LEU A 34 -2.52 8.19 3.82
N TRP A 35 -1.47 8.99 3.65
CA TRP A 35 -0.53 9.29 4.72
C TRP A 35 -1.24 9.94 5.91
N GLN A 36 -2.08 10.96 5.67
CA GLN A 36 -2.88 11.60 6.73
C GLN A 36 -3.76 10.58 7.46
N TYR A 37 -4.46 9.70 6.72
CA TYR A 37 -5.34 8.70 7.33
C TYR A 37 -4.56 7.67 8.15
N ILE A 38 -3.43 7.19 7.66
CA ILE A 38 -2.60 6.19 8.31
C ILE A 38 -1.93 6.74 9.58
N THR A 39 -1.56 8.03 9.59
CA THR A 39 -0.93 8.67 10.73
C THR A 39 -1.92 9.27 11.75
N ASP A 40 -3.20 9.37 11.40
CA ASP A 40 -4.24 9.88 12.30
C ASP A 40 -4.68 8.79 13.31
N PRO A 41 -4.39 8.96 14.63
CA PRO A 41 -4.77 7.96 15.62
C PRO A 41 -6.29 7.84 15.81
N THR A 42 -7.07 8.80 15.34
CA THR A 42 -8.54 8.78 15.51
C THR A 42 -9.23 7.83 14.55
N LEU A 43 -8.58 7.47 13.42
CA LEU A 43 -9.19 6.65 12.37
C LEU A 43 -8.97 5.15 12.61
N PHE A 44 -7.71 4.71 12.62
CA PHE A 44 -7.40 3.27 12.54
C PHE A 44 -6.71 2.69 13.79
N LYS A 45 -6.35 3.54 14.79
CA LYS A 45 -5.56 3.09 15.93
C LYS A 45 -6.23 1.96 16.70
N ASN A 46 -7.51 2.12 17.06
CA ASN A 46 -8.23 1.11 17.82
C ASN A 46 -8.33 -0.24 17.11
N ALA A 47 -8.63 -0.23 15.79
CA ALA A 47 -8.69 -1.45 15.00
C ALA A 47 -7.32 -2.11 14.88
N THR A 48 -6.27 -1.30 14.68
CA THR A 48 -4.89 -1.79 14.57
C THR A 48 -4.40 -2.40 15.89
N ASP A 49 -4.60 -1.72 17.01
CA ASP A 49 -4.18 -2.21 18.33
C ASP A 49 -4.94 -3.50 18.70
N THR A 50 -6.25 -3.55 18.42
CA THR A 50 -7.04 -4.77 18.65
C THR A 50 -6.55 -5.93 17.82
N LEU A 51 -6.29 -5.73 16.52
CA LEU A 51 -5.75 -6.78 15.65
C LEU A 51 -4.40 -7.30 16.15
N ARG A 52 -3.51 -6.40 16.51
CA ARG A 52 -2.16 -6.73 17.01
C ARG A 52 -2.19 -7.41 18.37
N GLY A 53 -3.25 -7.21 19.16
CA GLY A 53 -3.50 -7.91 20.42
C GLY A 53 -4.07 -9.32 20.26
N ILE A 54 -4.57 -9.71 19.09
CA ILE A 54 -5.01 -11.09 18.84
C ILE A 54 -3.78 -11.98 18.68
N PRO A 55 -3.67 -13.10 19.41
CA PRO A 55 -2.55 -14.04 19.30
C PRO A 55 -2.25 -14.46 17.87
N GLU A 56 -0.96 -14.62 17.53
CA GLU A 56 -0.54 -14.92 16.16
C GLU A 56 -1.04 -16.27 15.67
N GLU A 57 -1.12 -17.25 16.57
CA GLU A 57 -1.67 -18.58 16.33
C GLU A 57 -3.16 -18.58 15.97
N GLU A 58 -3.89 -17.52 16.33
CA GLU A 58 -5.30 -17.34 15.96
C GLU A 58 -5.48 -16.73 14.55
N GLU A 59 -4.74 -17.22 13.56
CA GLU A 59 -4.74 -16.66 12.20
C GLU A 59 -6.13 -16.44 11.61
N LYS A 60 -7.04 -17.39 11.78
CA LYS A 60 -8.42 -17.28 11.25
C LYS A 60 -9.15 -16.10 11.86
N ARG A 61 -8.99 -15.87 13.17
CA ARG A 61 -9.58 -14.75 13.88
C ARG A 61 -8.97 -13.43 13.43
N ARG A 62 -7.65 -13.36 13.28
CA ARG A 62 -6.93 -12.19 12.76
C ARG A 62 -7.41 -11.82 11.35
N LYS A 63 -7.52 -12.82 10.45
CA LYS A 63 -8.02 -12.62 9.07
C LYS A 63 -9.47 -12.13 9.05
N ALA A 64 -10.35 -12.74 9.85
CA ALA A 64 -11.76 -12.35 9.95
C ALA A 64 -11.91 -10.93 10.53
N TYR A 65 -11.15 -10.58 11.57
CA TYR A 65 -11.14 -9.26 12.17
C TYR A 65 -10.67 -8.20 11.16
N LYS A 66 -9.54 -8.42 10.50
CA LYS A 66 -9.00 -7.52 9.46
C LYS A 66 -10.02 -7.29 8.33
N ALA A 67 -10.66 -8.34 7.84
CA ALA A 67 -11.66 -8.25 6.79
C ALA A 67 -12.92 -7.48 7.21
N LYS A 68 -13.24 -7.46 8.50
CA LYS A 68 -14.43 -6.82 9.05
C LYS A 68 -14.22 -5.36 9.44
N GLU A 69 -13.06 -5.02 10.01
CA GLU A 69 -12.87 -3.76 10.74
C GLU A 69 -11.89 -2.78 10.04
N PHE A 70 -11.22 -3.19 8.96
CA PHE A 70 -10.27 -2.31 8.27
C PHE A 70 -10.82 -1.76 6.97
N ASP A 71 -10.68 -0.45 6.81
CA ASP A 71 -10.85 0.22 5.54
C ASP A 71 -9.74 -0.20 4.59
N TYR A 72 -9.97 -0.05 3.29
CA TYR A 72 -8.99 -0.45 2.29
C TYR A 72 -9.00 0.45 1.06
N VAL A 73 -7.92 0.39 0.31
CA VAL A 73 -7.75 1.11 -0.95
C VAL A 73 -7.43 0.13 -2.08
N LEU A 74 -7.91 0.44 -3.28
CA LEU A 74 -7.40 -0.13 -4.52
C LEU A 74 -6.36 0.85 -5.07
N ALA A 75 -5.08 0.55 -4.82
CA ALA A 75 -3.99 1.49 -5.10
C ALA A 75 -3.83 1.78 -6.59
N SER A 76 -4.07 0.77 -7.44
CA SER A 76 -3.79 0.88 -8.87
C SER A 76 -4.81 1.70 -9.66
N GLY A 77 -5.84 2.28 -9.03
CA GLY A 77 -6.72 3.19 -9.76
C GLY A 77 -8.18 3.20 -9.36
N THR A 78 -9.03 3.55 -10.32
CA THR A 78 -10.48 3.60 -10.18
C THR A 78 -11.15 2.47 -10.95
N PHE A 79 -12.23 1.93 -10.38
CA PHE A 79 -12.89 0.71 -10.87
C PHE A 79 -14.41 0.89 -10.90
N ASN A 80 -15.08 0.29 -11.89
CA ASN A 80 -16.53 0.13 -11.89
C ASN A 80 -16.97 -1.11 -11.10
N ALA A 81 -16.06 -2.07 -10.90
CA ALA A 81 -16.25 -3.25 -10.05
C ALA A 81 -14.88 -3.70 -9.52
N ARG A 82 -14.83 -4.23 -8.30
CA ARG A 82 -13.58 -4.71 -7.66
C ARG A 82 -13.10 -6.02 -8.28
N LYS A 83 -12.62 -5.94 -9.49
CA LYS A 83 -11.96 -7.01 -10.27
C LYS A 83 -11.06 -6.34 -11.32
N ASP A 84 -10.07 -7.05 -11.83
CA ASP A 84 -9.08 -6.49 -12.76
C ASP A 84 -9.74 -5.92 -14.02
N GLN A 85 -10.72 -6.61 -14.59
CA GLN A 85 -11.47 -6.16 -15.76
C GLN A 85 -12.37 -4.94 -15.48
N GLY A 86 -12.54 -4.56 -14.22
CA GLY A 86 -13.30 -3.40 -13.79
C GLY A 86 -12.48 -2.10 -13.76
N LEU A 87 -11.19 -2.15 -14.05
CA LEU A 87 -10.34 -0.96 -14.08
C LEU A 87 -10.85 0.05 -15.11
N ILE A 88 -11.12 1.28 -14.65
CA ILE A 88 -11.52 2.41 -15.51
C ILE A 88 -10.28 3.24 -15.87
N GLN A 89 -9.49 3.58 -14.86
CA GLN A 89 -8.30 4.42 -15.01
C GLN A 89 -7.24 3.97 -14.00
N HIS A 90 -6.04 3.70 -14.50
CA HIS A 90 -4.89 3.37 -13.65
C HIS A 90 -4.35 4.64 -12.98
N SER A 91 -3.98 4.54 -11.70
CA SER A 91 -3.44 5.67 -10.92
C SER A 91 -1.96 5.95 -11.19
N GLY A 92 -1.25 5.04 -11.83
CA GLY A 92 0.22 5.05 -11.88
C GLY A 92 0.88 4.54 -10.59
N ILE A 93 0.11 4.05 -9.62
CA ILE A 93 0.63 3.53 -8.36
C ILE A 93 0.50 2.01 -8.30
N MET A 94 1.54 1.35 -7.82
CA MET A 94 1.54 -0.07 -7.44
C MET A 94 1.74 -0.20 -5.93
N CYS A 95 0.90 -1.02 -5.30
CA CYS A 95 1.08 -1.40 -3.89
C CYS A 95 1.76 -2.77 -3.81
N LEU A 96 2.92 -2.82 -3.18
CA LEU A 96 3.63 -4.05 -2.86
C LEU A 96 3.35 -4.44 -1.41
N ASP A 97 3.25 -5.73 -1.15
CA ASP A 97 2.97 -6.32 0.15
C ASP A 97 4.07 -7.33 0.50
N ILE A 98 4.80 -7.06 1.56
CA ILE A 98 5.86 -7.93 2.09
C ILE A 98 5.37 -8.42 3.45
N ASP A 99 4.97 -9.69 3.51
CA ASP A 99 4.45 -10.30 4.73
C ASP A 99 5.55 -11.05 5.50
N HIS A 100 5.33 -11.27 6.80
CA HIS A 100 6.13 -12.15 7.67
C HIS A 100 7.62 -11.80 7.78
N ILE A 101 7.94 -10.50 7.82
CA ILE A 101 9.30 -10.00 8.04
C ILE A 101 9.74 -10.21 9.49
N GLY A 102 8.77 -10.18 10.42
CA GLY A 102 9.03 -10.12 11.87
C GLY A 102 8.88 -8.68 12.39
N LYS A 103 8.21 -8.55 13.54
CA LYS A 103 7.82 -7.24 14.09
C LYS A 103 9.00 -6.29 14.34
N ASP A 104 10.13 -6.85 14.77
CA ASP A 104 11.32 -6.07 15.13
C ASP A 104 12.12 -5.62 13.90
N GLN A 105 11.98 -6.31 12.77
CA GLN A 105 12.73 -6.05 11.54
C GLN A 105 11.99 -5.12 10.55
N VAL A 106 10.68 -4.94 10.72
CA VAL A 106 9.88 -4.15 9.77
C VAL A 106 10.37 -2.71 9.65
N GLU A 107 10.74 -2.09 10.76
CA GLU A 107 11.18 -0.70 10.76
C GLU A 107 12.55 -0.53 10.11
N GLU A 108 13.48 -1.44 10.39
CA GLU A 108 14.80 -1.48 9.77
C GLU A 108 14.69 -1.64 8.25
N LEU A 109 13.94 -2.63 7.81
CA LEU A 109 13.70 -2.87 6.38
C LEU A 109 13.02 -1.67 5.70
N LYS A 110 12.07 -1.02 6.38
CA LYS A 110 11.44 0.21 5.87
C LYS A 110 12.47 1.32 5.64
N GLN A 111 13.40 1.51 6.58
CA GLN A 111 14.48 2.50 6.42
C GLN A 111 15.43 2.13 5.29
N GLU A 112 15.74 0.85 5.08
CA GLU A 112 16.53 0.41 3.94
C GLU A 112 15.86 0.81 2.62
N PHE A 113 14.55 0.55 2.44
CA PHE A 113 13.81 0.98 1.25
C PHE A 113 13.77 2.49 1.05
N ILE A 114 13.63 3.26 2.14
CA ILE A 114 13.63 4.74 2.09
C ILE A 114 14.97 5.30 1.64
N HIS A 115 16.08 4.65 1.96
CA HIS A 115 17.43 5.09 1.59
C HIS A 115 17.97 4.42 0.33
N ASP A 116 17.24 3.50 -0.26
CA ASP A 116 17.62 2.81 -1.49
C ASP A 116 17.49 3.74 -2.70
N GLU A 117 18.61 3.98 -3.40
CA GLU A 117 18.63 4.87 -4.56
C GLU A 117 17.74 4.42 -5.72
N MET A 118 17.64 3.10 -5.97
CA MET A 118 16.75 2.56 -7.01
C MET A 118 15.29 2.78 -6.65
N MET A 119 14.92 2.54 -5.37
CA MET A 119 13.56 2.79 -4.89
C MET A 119 13.18 4.27 -4.93
N GLN A 120 14.14 5.18 -4.71
CA GLN A 120 13.88 6.61 -4.70
C GLN A 120 13.88 7.23 -6.11
N LYS A 121 14.77 6.78 -6.99
CA LYS A 121 14.99 7.43 -8.29
C LYS A 121 14.30 6.75 -9.47
N ASN A 122 14.15 5.42 -9.43
CA ASN A 122 13.66 4.65 -10.56
C ASN A 122 12.26 4.09 -10.33
N PHE A 123 11.94 3.71 -9.08
CA PHE A 123 10.63 3.20 -8.70
C PHE A 123 9.79 4.22 -7.93
N GLU A 124 10.35 5.40 -7.64
CA GLU A 124 9.69 6.52 -6.97
C GLU A 124 8.80 6.05 -5.80
N LEU A 125 9.48 5.63 -4.69
CA LEU A 125 8.78 5.21 -3.47
C LEU A 125 7.98 6.39 -2.89
N GLU A 126 6.65 6.27 -2.93
CA GLU A 126 5.72 7.33 -2.53
C GLU A 126 5.25 7.21 -1.09
N LEU A 127 5.01 5.98 -0.63
CA LEU A 127 4.49 5.71 0.71
C LEU A 127 5.03 4.37 1.22
N ALA A 128 5.43 4.31 2.49
CA ALA A 128 5.82 3.05 3.13
C ALA A 128 5.29 2.99 4.56
N PHE A 129 4.61 1.92 4.93
CA PHE A 129 4.04 1.75 6.25
C PHE A 129 3.95 0.28 6.68
N ARG A 130 3.97 0.09 8.00
CA ARG A 130 3.84 -1.21 8.63
C ARG A 130 2.46 -1.80 8.38
N SER A 131 2.37 -3.07 8.04
CA SER A 131 1.10 -3.77 7.78
C SER A 131 0.15 -3.74 8.99
N PRO A 132 -1.18 -3.95 8.79
CA PRO A 132 -2.13 -4.04 9.90
C PRO A 132 -1.73 -5.04 10.98
N SER A 133 -1.20 -6.20 10.58
CA SER A 133 -0.73 -7.26 11.49
C SER A 133 0.54 -6.91 12.27
N GLY A 134 1.30 -5.92 11.79
CA GLY A 134 2.50 -5.41 12.44
C GLY A 134 3.79 -6.16 12.10
N ASP A 135 3.73 -7.22 11.32
CA ASP A 135 4.84 -8.11 10.94
C ASP A 135 5.21 -8.04 9.45
N GLY A 136 4.63 -7.11 8.73
CA GLY A 136 4.87 -6.89 7.31
C GLY A 136 4.97 -5.41 6.93
N LEU A 137 5.32 -5.14 5.69
CA LEU A 137 5.54 -3.81 5.12
C LEU A 137 4.72 -3.63 3.84
N LYS A 138 4.12 -2.46 3.68
CA LYS A 138 3.43 -2.02 2.48
C LYS A 138 4.22 -0.90 1.83
N LEU A 139 4.49 -1.04 0.53
CA LEU A 139 5.18 -0.03 -0.27
C LEU A 139 4.26 0.42 -1.40
N PHE A 140 4.13 1.72 -1.59
CA PHE A 140 3.44 2.31 -2.73
C PHE A 140 4.50 2.96 -3.60
N VAL A 141 4.63 2.50 -4.82
CA VAL A 141 5.60 2.98 -5.78
C VAL A 141 4.90 3.51 -7.02
N GLN A 142 5.47 4.57 -7.60
CA GLN A 142 5.00 5.08 -8.88
C GLN A 142 5.55 4.21 -10.00
N ILE A 143 4.69 3.89 -10.97
CA ILE A 143 5.06 3.13 -12.18
C ILE A 143 4.66 3.91 -13.44
N ASP A 144 5.51 3.84 -14.45
CA ASP A 144 5.24 4.46 -15.76
C ASP A 144 4.67 3.44 -16.75
N LEU A 145 3.35 3.52 -16.96
CA LEU A 145 2.63 2.62 -17.86
C LEU A 145 2.94 2.86 -19.36
N GLN A 146 3.68 3.92 -19.69
CA GLN A 146 4.19 4.11 -21.05
C GLN A 146 5.39 3.22 -21.32
N GLN A 147 6.13 2.82 -20.29
CA GLN A 147 7.29 1.91 -20.43
C GLN A 147 6.86 0.45 -20.52
N CYS A 148 6.00 0.01 -19.61
CA CYS A 148 5.43 -1.35 -19.63
C CYS A 148 4.14 -1.43 -18.80
N ASP A 149 3.43 -2.54 -18.90
CA ASP A 149 2.21 -2.77 -18.15
C ASP A 149 2.45 -3.05 -16.65
N HIS A 150 1.38 -3.06 -15.88
CA HIS A 150 1.40 -3.30 -14.44
C HIS A 150 2.05 -4.63 -14.04
N GLN A 151 1.82 -5.70 -14.82
CA GLN A 151 2.37 -7.02 -14.49
C GLN A 151 3.88 -7.09 -14.74
N ASN A 152 4.37 -6.48 -15.82
CA ASN A 152 5.79 -6.38 -16.10
C ASN A 152 6.51 -5.51 -15.06
N TRP A 153 5.90 -4.41 -14.62
CA TRP A 153 6.41 -3.62 -13.49
C TRP A 153 6.48 -4.44 -12.20
N PHE A 154 5.44 -5.24 -11.90
CA PHE A 154 5.47 -6.13 -10.75
C PHE A 154 6.65 -7.10 -10.81
N GLN A 155 6.88 -7.74 -11.97
CA GLN A 155 7.99 -8.68 -12.14
C GLN A 155 9.36 -8.00 -11.97
N ALA A 156 9.52 -6.79 -12.49
CA ALA A 156 10.76 -6.02 -12.34
C ALA A 156 11.03 -5.67 -10.86
N LEU A 157 10.02 -5.21 -10.15
CA LEU A 157 10.11 -4.89 -8.71
C LEU A 157 10.34 -6.13 -7.85
N GLU A 158 9.64 -7.23 -8.13
CA GLU A 158 9.82 -8.51 -7.45
C GLU A 158 11.26 -9.01 -7.62
N HIS A 159 11.77 -8.98 -8.84
CA HIS A 159 13.13 -9.40 -9.15
C HIS A 159 14.16 -8.51 -8.44
N TYR A 160 14.00 -7.19 -8.52
CA TYR A 160 14.88 -6.24 -7.85
C TYR A 160 14.92 -6.47 -6.34
N ILE A 161 13.75 -6.50 -5.69
CA ILE A 161 13.65 -6.66 -4.25
C ILE A 161 14.22 -8.02 -3.81
N TRP A 162 13.92 -9.08 -4.55
CA TRP A 162 14.47 -10.40 -4.25
C TRP A 162 16.01 -10.42 -4.29
N GLN A 163 16.60 -9.73 -5.27
CA GLN A 163 18.06 -9.68 -5.40
C GLN A 163 18.72 -8.74 -4.39
N ALA A 164 18.18 -7.55 -4.22
CA ALA A 164 18.79 -6.51 -3.37
C ALA A 164 18.62 -6.78 -1.87
N TYR A 165 17.54 -7.47 -1.47
CA TYR A 165 17.14 -7.64 -0.06
C TYR A 165 17.14 -9.11 0.38
N GLY A 166 18.14 -9.87 -0.04
CA GLY A 166 18.41 -11.20 0.52
C GLY A 166 17.32 -12.25 0.28
N GLY A 167 16.57 -12.16 -0.82
CA GLY A 167 15.53 -13.12 -1.16
C GLY A 167 14.15 -12.81 -0.55
N ILE A 168 13.93 -11.57 -0.12
CA ILE A 168 12.60 -11.11 0.33
C ILE A 168 11.59 -11.30 -0.80
N LYS A 169 10.42 -11.85 -0.45
CA LYS A 169 9.32 -12.12 -1.39
C LYS A 169 8.20 -11.13 -1.22
N ILE A 170 7.68 -10.64 -2.34
CA ILE A 170 6.45 -9.86 -2.41
C ILE A 170 5.26 -10.81 -2.58
N ASP A 171 4.11 -10.49 -1.98
CA ASP A 171 2.86 -11.22 -2.26
C ASP A 171 2.53 -11.16 -3.76
N ALA A 172 2.52 -12.31 -4.41
CA ALA A 172 2.25 -12.44 -5.84
C ALA A 172 0.87 -11.89 -6.25
N ALA A 173 -0.06 -11.70 -5.31
CA ALA A 173 -1.35 -11.07 -5.61
C ALA A 173 -1.23 -9.56 -5.91
N CYS A 174 -0.10 -8.92 -5.61
CA CYS A 174 0.15 -7.51 -5.95
C CYS A 174 0.24 -7.26 -7.47
N LYS A 175 0.45 -8.30 -8.27
CA LYS A 175 0.35 -8.21 -9.74
C LYS A 175 -1.06 -7.89 -10.26
N ASN A 176 -2.09 -8.07 -9.42
CA ASN A 176 -3.49 -7.81 -9.79
C ASN A 176 -3.84 -6.36 -9.46
N VAL A 177 -4.24 -5.58 -10.45
CA VAL A 177 -4.61 -4.16 -10.28
C VAL A 177 -5.73 -3.94 -9.27
N SER A 178 -6.63 -4.92 -9.09
CA SER A 178 -7.74 -4.86 -8.12
C SER A 178 -7.38 -5.35 -6.71
N ARG A 179 -6.08 -5.56 -6.41
CA ARG A 179 -5.61 -5.96 -5.08
C ARG A 179 -5.99 -4.91 -4.04
N ALA A 180 -6.73 -5.33 -3.01
CA ALA A 180 -7.08 -4.47 -1.88
C ALA A 180 -5.90 -4.37 -0.90
N CYS A 181 -5.58 -3.15 -0.50
CA CYS A 181 -4.62 -2.84 0.55
C CYS A 181 -5.36 -2.29 1.77
N PHE A 182 -5.32 -2.99 2.90
CA PHE A 182 -5.89 -2.53 4.17
C PHE A 182 -5.04 -1.42 4.79
N LEU A 183 -5.70 -0.42 5.38
CA LEU A 183 -5.08 0.77 5.95
C LEU A 183 -5.03 0.69 7.48
N PRO A 184 -3.85 0.51 8.09
CA PRO A 184 -3.66 0.52 9.52
C PRO A 184 -3.39 1.93 10.06
N TYR A 185 -3.26 2.03 11.38
CA TYR A 185 -2.54 3.13 12.03
C TYR A 185 -1.04 2.82 12.06
N ASP A 186 -0.24 3.73 11.50
CA ASP A 186 1.23 3.72 11.60
C ASP A 186 1.74 5.17 11.73
N PRO A 187 2.12 5.62 12.94
CA PRO A 187 2.62 6.98 13.15
C PRO A 187 3.98 7.23 12.46
N ASN A 188 4.70 6.17 12.09
CA ASN A 188 5.97 6.22 11.39
C ASN A 188 5.83 5.96 9.88
N CYS A 189 4.63 6.16 9.34
CA CYS A 189 4.40 6.03 7.91
C CYS A 189 5.27 7.04 7.14
N TYR A 190 6.12 6.52 6.24
CA TYR A 190 6.90 7.36 5.32
C TYR A 190 5.99 7.88 4.20
N VAL A 191 6.19 9.12 3.83
CA VAL A 191 5.65 9.71 2.60
C VAL A 191 6.78 10.43 1.86
N ASN A 192 6.80 10.31 0.54
CA ASN A 192 7.77 11.03 -0.29
C ASN A 192 7.61 12.55 -0.05
N PRO A 193 8.69 13.25 0.35
CA PRO A 193 8.61 14.70 0.61
C PRO A 193 8.10 15.52 -0.58
N LEU A 194 8.24 15.02 -1.80
CA LEU A 194 7.78 15.72 -3.01
C LEU A 194 6.25 15.74 -3.17
N VAL A 195 5.53 14.84 -2.49
CA VAL A 195 4.05 14.82 -2.51
C VAL A 195 3.43 15.57 -1.32
N CYS A 196 4.25 16.03 -0.37
CA CYS A 196 3.79 16.85 0.73
C CYS A 196 3.69 18.32 0.31
N PRO A 197 2.53 18.99 0.46
CA PRO A 197 2.37 20.41 0.13
C PRO A 197 2.92 21.31 1.24
N PHE A 198 4.24 21.32 1.46
CA PHE A 198 4.90 22.24 2.39
C PHE A 198 5.77 23.23 1.66
#